data_6d6a08b715c231947464e9275c0e605c
#
_entry.id   6d6a08b715c231947464e9275c0e605c
#
_cell.length_a   1.000
_cell.length_b   1.000
_cell.length_c   1.000
_cell.angle_alpha   90.00
_cell.angle_beta   90.00
_cell.angle_gamma   90.00
#
_symmetry.space_group_name_H-M   'P 1'
#
loop_
_entity.id
_entity.type
_entity.pdbx_description
1 polymer ?
#
loop_
_entity_poly.entity_id
_entity_poly.type
_entity_poly.pdbx_seq_one_letter_code
_entity_poly.pdbx_strand_id
1 'polypeptide(L)' 'MQKCACCGNETLDDDSLFEICDICGWQQDAVMEDDPDYTGGANYDISLNEAKKYWSKNHKRIPKKLFHNT' A
#
# COMPACT_ATOMS: atom_id res chain seq x y z
N MET A 1 -3.15 -11.40 12.69
CA MET A 1 -3.30 -10.36 11.66
C MET A 1 -2.02 -10.24 10.85
N GLN A 2 -2.14 -9.90 9.59
CA GLN A 2 -0.98 -9.68 8.72
C GLN A 2 -0.49 -8.25 8.83
N LYS A 3 0.81 -8.07 8.70
CA LYS A 3 1.42 -6.73 8.63
C LYS A 3 1.20 -6.13 7.25
N CYS A 4 0.85 -4.85 7.22
CA CYS A 4 0.76 -4.10 5.98
C CYS A 4 2.17 -3.91 5.40
N ALA A 5 2.35 -4.21 4.12
CA ALA A 5 3.65 -4.07 3.46
C ALA A 5 4.14 -2.62 3.41
N CYS A 6 3.22 -1.66 3.46
CA CYS A 6 3.57 -0.23 3.39
C CYS A 6 3.92 0.35 4.74
N CYS A 7 3.00 0.30 5.70
CA CYS A 7 3.21 0.95 7.00
C CYS A 7 3.71 0.03 8.11
N GLY A 8 3.64 -1.29 7.90
CA GLY A 8 4.13 -2.27 8.87
C GLY A 8 3.19 -2.53 10.04
N ASN A 9 2.03 -1.90 10.09
CA ASN A 9 1.06 -2.14 11.15
C ASN A 9 0.27 -3.42 10.90
N GLU A 10 -0.10 -4.13 11.95
CA GLU A 10 -0.87 -5.37 11.86
C GLU A 10 -2.35 -5.04 11.73
N THR A 11 -2.78 -4.68 10.52
CA THR A 11 -4.13 -4.19 10.24
C THR A 11 -4.93 -5.07 9.31
N LEU A 12 -4.32 -6.11 8.75
CA LEU A 12 -4.93 -6.93 7.71
C LEU A 12 -5.28 -8.30 8.23
N ASP A 13 -6.41 -8.87 7.74
CA ASP A 13 -6.83 -10.22 8.10
C ASP A 13 -5.80 -11.25 7.64
N ASP A 14 -5.67 -12.34 8.40
CA ASP A 14 -4.73 -13.42 8.07
C ASP A 14 -5.03 -14.07 6.72
N ASP A 15 -6.29 -14.11 6.34
CA ASP A 15 -6.74 -14.75 5.10
C ASP A 15 -6.96 -13.74 3.96
N SER A 16 -6.71 -12.46 4.18
CA SER A 16 -6.96 -11.46 3.15
C SER A 16 -5.90 -11.48 2.06
N LEU A 17 -6.30 -11.15 0.83
CA LEU A 17 -5.41 -11.07 -0.32
C LEU A 17 -5.37 -9.65 -0.92
N PHE A 18 -6.48 -8.92 -0.84
CA PHE A 18 -6.62 -7.59 -1.45
C PHE A 18 -7.27 -6.59 -0.49
N GLU A 19 -7.05 -6.74 0.79
CA GLU A 19 -7.60 -5.82 1.79
C GLU A 19 -6.86 -4.47 1.76
N ILE A 20 -7.61 -3.39 2.01
CA ILE A 20 -7.03 -2.05 2.10
C ILE A 20 -6.69 -1.76 3.56
N CYS A 21 -5.46 -1.35 3.82
CA CYS A 21 -5.03 -0.98 5.16
C CYS A 21 -5.72 0.32 5.60
N ASP A 22 -6.40 0.27 6.74
CA ASP A 22 -7.12 1.43 7.26
C ASP A 22 -6.20 2.56 7.70
N ILE A 23 -4.94 2.24 8.00
CA ILE A 23 -3.99 3.24 8.52
C ILE A 23 -3.32 4.01 7.39
N CYS A 24 -2.72 3.31 6.41
CA CYS A 24 -1.99 3.98 5.34
C CYS A 24 -2.73 4.05 4.01
N GLY A 25 -3.72 3.20 3.79
CA GLY A 25 -4.49 3.18 2.54
C GLY A 25 -3.93 2.26 1.46
N TRP A 26 -2.82 1.56 1.72
CA TRP A 26 -2.26 0.61 0.76
C TRP A 26 -3.18 -0.61 0.63
N GLN A 27 -3.45 -1.01 -0.61
CA GLN A 27 -4.20 -2.25 -0.87
C GLN A 27 -3.23 -3.39 -1.08
N GLN A 28 -3.46 -4.53 -0.41
CA GLN A 28 -2.63 -5.71 -0.58
C GLN A 28 -2.60 -6.11 -2.05
N ASP A 29 -1.40 -6.43 -2.56
CA ASP A 29 -1.19 -6.96 -3.90
C ASP A 29 0.14 -7.68 -3.92
N ALA A 30 0.11 -9.01 -4.01
CA ALA A 30 1.31 -9.82 -3.96
C ALA A 30 2.31 -9.47 -5.06
N VAL A 31 1.83 -9.14 -6.26
CA VAL A 31 2.69 -8.78 -7.38
C VAL A 31 3.43 -7.47 -7.10
N MET A 32 2.71 -6.46 -6.61
CA MET A 32 3.32 -5.16 -6.27
C MET A 32 4.26 -5.27 -5.07
N GLU A 33 3.96 -6.17 -4.13
CA GLU A 33 4.80 -6.38 -2.95
C GLU A 33 6.06 -7.19 -3.27
N ASP A 34 5.99 -8.08 -4.25
CA ASP A 34 7.15 -8.82 -4.74
C ASP A 34 8.06 -7.95 -5.60
N ASP A 35 7.49 -6.97 -6.30
CA ASP A 35 8.24 -6.02 -7.11
C ASP A 35 7.90 -4.61 -6.66
N PRO A 36 8.60 -4.08 -5.65
CA PRO A 36 8.25 -2.81 -5.02
C PRO A 36 8.29 -1.58 -5.93
N ASP A 37 8.89 -1.69 -7.10
CA ASP A 37 8.92 -0.59 -8.07
C ASP A 37 7.84 -0.72 -9.14
N TYR A 38 7.09 -1.81 -9.14
CA TYR A 38 6.04 -2.04 -10.13
C TYR A 38 4.82 -1.15 -9.86
N THR A 39 4.27 -0.59 -10.92
CA THR A 39 3.00 0.15 -10.87
C THR A 39 2.00 -0.52 -11.81
N GLY A 40 0.72 -0.21 -11.64
CA GLY A 40 -0.33 -0.74 -12.52
C GLY A 40 -1.14 -1.89 -11.92
N GLY A 41 -0.85 -2.28 -10.68
CA GLY A 41 -1.64 -3.29 -9.97
C GLY A 41 -2.79 -2.66 -9.18
N ALA A 42 -3.12 -3.24 -8.03
CA ALA A 42 -4.24 -2.80 -7.21
C ALA A 42 -4.10 -1.36 -6.69
N ASN A 43 -2.88 -0.85 -6.62
CA ASN A 43 -2.61 0.52 -6.17
C ASN A 43 -2.36 1.49 -7.32
N TYR A 44 -2.67 1.08 -8.53
CA TYR A 44 -2.64 1.91 -9.74
C TYR A 44 -1.28 2.56 -10.02
N ASP A 45 -1.19 3.90 -9.88
CA ASP A 45 -0.02 4.66 -10.31
C ASP A 45 1.10 4.74 -9.27
N ILE A 46 0.88 4.26 -8.06
CA ILE A 46 1.88 4.33 -6.99
C ILE A 46 2.48 2.94 -6.73
N SER A 47 3.80 2.86 -6.69
CA SER A 47 4.49 1.61 -6.33
C SER A 47 4.55 1.46 -4.82
N LEU A 48 4.92 0.25 -4.35
CA LEU A 48 5.08 0.03 -2.91
C LEU A 48 6.20 0.91 -2.34
N ASN A 49 7.31 1.07 -3.06
CA ASN A 49 8.40 1.93 -2.59
C ASN A 49 7.96 3.37 -2.46
N GLU A 50 7.15 3.87 -3.40
CA GLU A 50 6.60 5.22 -3.31
C GLU A 50 5.63 5.37 -2.13
N ALA A 51 4.80 4.36 -1.90
CA ALA A 51 3.88 4.35 -0.78
C ALA A 51 4.62 4.35 0.56
N LYS A 52 5.65 3.52 0.68
CA LYS A 52 6.49 3.48 1.88
C LYS A 52 7.19 4.81 2.13
N LYS A 53 7.67 5.44 1.08
CA LYS A 53 8.34 6.75 1.16
C LYS A 53 7.37 7.82 1.68
N TYR A 54 6.17 7.84 1.14
CA TYR A 54 5.14 8.78 1.61
C TYR A 54 4.81 8.54 3.08
N TRP A 55 4.58 7.29 3.46
CA TRP A 55 4.26 6.95 4.84
C TRP A 55 5.40 7.33 5.79
N SER A 56 6.63 7.01 5.44
CA SER A 56 7.79 7.33 6.25
C SER A 56 7.94 8.83 6.50
N LYS A 57 7.57 9.64 5.51
CA LYS A 57 7.70 11.09 5.59
C LYS A 57 6.53 11.76 6.31
N ASN A 58 5.32 11.26 6.13
CA ASN A 58 4.09 11.94 6.56
C ASN A 58 3.37 11.26 7.72
N HIS A 59 3.55 9.95 7.90
CA HIS A 59 2.87 9.14 8.92
C HIS A 59 1.36 9.33 8.94
N LYS A 60 0.75 9.41 7.77
CA LYS A 60 -0.69 9.52 7.63
C LYS A 60 -1.15 8.86 6.34
N ARG A 61 -2.46 8.61 6.24
CA ARG A 61 -3.05 7.90 5.12
C ARG A 61 -2.68 8.57 3.79
N ILE A 62 -2.30 7.72 2.83
CA ILE A 62 -1.93 8.18 1.49
C ILE A 62 -3.17 8.73 0.77
N PRO A 63 -3.12 9.96 0.24
CA PRO A 63 -4.26 10.53 -0.48
C PRO A 63 -4.60 9.72 -1.73
N LYS A 64 -5.89 9.61 -2.02
CA LYS A 64 -6.36 8.88 -3.21
C LYS A 64 -5.76 9.40 -4.50
N LYS A 65 -5.48 10.68 -4.59
CA LYS A 65 -4.90 11.29 -5.79
C LYS A 65 -3.52 10.74 -6.14
N LEU A 66 -2.80 10.17 -5.17
CA LEU A 66 -1.50 9.55 -5.42
C LEU A 66 -1.65 8.17 -6.05
N PHE A 67 -2.78 7.49 -5.82
CA PHE A 67 -3.08 6.21 -6.47
C PHE A 67 -3.64 6.43 -7.88
N HIS A 68 -4.38 7.50 -8.10
CA HIS A 68 -5.02 7.84 -9.37
C HIS A 68 -4.48 9.18 -9.85
N ASN A 69 -3.27 9.17 -10.35
CA ASN A 69 -2.57 10.39 -10.76
C ASN A 69 -2.96 10.80 -12.20
N THR A 70 -4.17 11.25 -12.35
CA THR A 70 -4.67 11.75 -13.66
C THR A 70 -5.15 13.18 -13.53
#